data_2397437c876e4d4b1468a4d7373d1b97
#
_entry.id   2397437c876e4d4b1468a4d7373d1b97
#
_cell.length_a   1.000
_cell.length_b   1.000
_cell.length_c   1.000
_cell.angle_alpha   90.00
_cell.angle_beta   90.00
_cell.angle_gamma   90.00
#
_symmetry.space_group_name_H-M   'P 1'
#
loop_
_entity.id
_entity.type
_entity.pdbx_description
1 polymer ?
#
loop_
_entity_poly.entity_id
_entity_poly.type
_entity_poly.pdbx_seq_one_letter_code
_entity_poly.pdbx_strand_id
1 'polypeptide(L)'
;MKVLFLTNEYPPHIYGGAGVHVDYLTRELAKTIDVDVRCFGDQSFQDGRLTVKGYDLDTRSFTSPKPLQSVFGAIQRCIDFNTTNIDANLVHCHTWYSHFGGILAKKNYGIPLVVTTHSLEPLRPWKREQLAGGYDFSVWVEKTTLEMADAIIAVSNETKADIERLFEVDPKRVHVIHNGIDLDEYQKGAASDALARHGIDPETPYLLFVGRITRQKGIIHLVRAIQFMDADFPIVLCAGAPDTREIGQEMKEAVAVAQKKRKNIFWIEEMLDRKAVVGLYSHAAVFCCPSIYEPFGIINLEAMACETAVVASSVGGIKEVVVDGETGFLVPVDFIEGTFKLSNPEKFSRDLASKINQLMKDRQLREKFGKAGRKRVEEHFSWTQIARETKGLYQTLF
;
A
#
# COMPACT_ATOMS: atom_id res chain seq x y z
N MET A 1 13.70 -16.66 19.72
CA MET A 1 14.10 -15.53 18.85
C MET A 1 13.19 -14.36 19.14
N LYS A 2 13.76 -13.20 19.36
CA LYS A 2 13.04 -11.94 19.57
C LYS A 2 13.43 -10.95 18.47
N VAL A 3 12.44 -10.32 17.86
CA VAL A 3 12.63 -9.38 16.73
C VAL A 3 12.13 -8.00 17.14
N LEU A 4 12.96 -6.98 16.92
CA LEU A 4 12.58 -5.58 17.06
C LEU A 4 12.08 -5.03 15.73
N PHE A 5 10.80 -4.65 15.67
CA PHE A 5 10.21 -3.92 14.53
C PHE A 5 10.28 -2.42 14.77
N LEU A 6 10.76 -1.69 13.76
CA LEU A 6 10.73 -0.22 13.75
C LEU A 6 9.86 0.26 12.58
N THR A 7 8.85 1.06 12.90
CA THR A 7 7.90 1.57 11.89
C THR A 7 7.36 2.94 12.27
N ASN A 8 6.89 3.69 11.28
CA ASN A 8 6.15 4.94 11.53
C ASN A 8 4.64 4.72 11.69
N GLU A 9 4.10 3.59 11.26
CA GLU A 9 2.68 3.30 11.29
C GLU A 9 2.41 2.00 12.06
N TYR A 10 1.47 2.07 13.00
CA TYR A 10 0.94 0.90 13.71
C TYR A 10 -0.46 1.23 14.28
N PRO A 11 -1.40 0.27 14.39
CA PRO A 11 -2.73 0.56 14.93
C PRO A 11 -2.70 1.31 16.26
N PRO A 12 -3.59 2.29 16.46
CA PRO A 12 -4.66 2.74 15.57
C PRO A 12 -4.19 3.73 14.48
N HIS A 13 -2.93 4.13 14.46
CA HIS A 13 -2.36 5.16 13.59
C HIS A 13 -1.82 4.54 12.28
N ILE A 14 -2.71 4.07 11.42
CA ILE A 14 -2.38 3.54 10.08
C ILE A 14 -2.79 4.54 9.02
N TYR A 15 -1.86 4.84 8.10
CA TYR A 15 -2.07 5.75 6.98
C TYR A 15 -2.01 5.05 5.62
N GLY A 16 -1.29 3.93 5.51
CA GLY A 16 -1.08 3.24 4.25
C GLY A 16 -0.81 1.75 4.36
N GLY A 17 -0.52 1.14 3.21
CA GLY A 17 -0.29 -0.31 3.12
C GLY A 17 0.89 -0.83 3.93
N ALA A 18 1.89 0.03 4.21
CA ALA A 18 3.02 -0.36 5.08
C ALA A 18 2.56 -0.64 6.51
N GLY A 19 1.71 0.23 7.08
CA GLY A 19 1.15 0.02 8.42
C GLY A 19 0.27 -1.22 8.49
N VAL A 20 -0.54 -1.47 7.45
CA VAL A 20 -1.34 -2.71 7.34
C VAL A 20 -0.43 -3.94 7.32
N HIS A 21 0.64 -3.91 6.51
CA HIS A 21 1.61 -5.01 6.45
C HIS A 21 2.24 -5.30 7.82
N VAL A 22 2.73 -4.26 8.52
CA VAL A 22 3.40 -4.45 9.81
C VAL A 22 2.44 -5.01 10.86
N ASP A 23 1.19 -4.52 10.90
CA ASP A 23 0.16 -5.01 11.81
C ASP A 23 -0.06 -6.53 11.67
N TYR A 24 -0.39 -6.99 10.47
CA TYR A 24 -0.67 -8.41 10.25
C TYR A 24 0.57 -9.28 10.39
N LEU A 25 1.71 -8.85 9.84
CA LEU A 25 2.95 -9.62 9.93
C LEU A 25 3.39 -9.83 11.38
N THR A 26 3.34 -8.78 12.20
CA THR A 26 3.76 -8.87 13.61
C THR A 26 2.84 -9.74 14.43
N ARG A 27 1.52 -9.69 14.19
CA ARG A 27 0.55 -10.60 14.83
C ARG A 27 0.79 -12.06 14.46
N GLU A 28 1.04 -12.34 13.18
CA GLU A 28 1.32 -13.71 12.74
C GLU A 28 2.65 -14.23 13.29
N LEU A 29 3.70 -13.41 13.26
CA LEU A 29 5.00 -13.78 13.84
C LEU A 29 4.92 -14.02 15.34
N ALA A 30 4.15 -13.22 16.07
CA ALA A 30 3.97 -13.31 17.52
C ALA A 30 3.33 -14.65 17.96
N LYS A 31 2.70 -15.39 17.06
CA LYS A 31 2.25 -16.75 17.34
C LYS A 31 3.42 -17.72 17.62
N THR A 32 4.62 -17.42 17.12
CA THR A 32 5.77 -18.34 17.15
C THR A 32 7.08 -17.77 17.66
N ILE A 33 7.25 -16.46 17.71
CA ILE A 33 8.44 -15.75 18.19
C ILE A 33 8.04 -14.52 19.02
N ASP A 34 8.99 -13.95 19.77
CA ASP A 34 8.75 -12.71 20.50
C ASP A 34 8.94 -11.52 19.56
N VAL A 35 8.00 -10.59 19.58
CA VAL A 35 7.96 -9.41 18.71
C VAL A 35 7.84 -8.15 19.57
N ASP A 36 8.83 -7.25 19.43
CA ASP A 36 8.83 -5.91 20.04
C ASP A 36 8.63 -4.88 18.92
N VAL A 37 7.55 -4.13 18.93
CA VAL A 37 7.25 -3.08 17.95
C VAL A 37 7.47 -1.72 18.58
N ARG A 38 8.34 -0.92 18.00
CA ARG A 38 8.51 0.50 18.32
C ARG A 38 8.00 1.33 17.15
N CYS A 39 6.98 2.13 17.40
CA CYS A 39 6.28 2.86 16.35
C CYS A 39 6.04 4.32 16.73
N PHE A 40 5.61 5.14 15.78
CA PHE A 40 5.16 6.49 16.07
C PHE A 40 3.76 6.45 16.68
N GLY A 41 3.48 7.39 17.58
CA GLY A 41 2.19 7.53 18.27
C GLY A 41 2.27 7.25 19.77
N ASP A 42 1.13 7.14 20.40
CA ASP A 42 0.95 7.04 21.86
C ASP A 42 0.50 5.64 22.33
N GLN A 43 0.30 4.72 21.40
CA GLN A 43 -0.18 3.37 21.70
C GLN A 43 0.85 2.57 22.51
N SER A 44 0.37 1.82 23.51
CA SER A 44 1.21 0.92 24.30
C SER A 44 0.38 -0.24 24.80
N PHE A 45 0.73 -1.46 24.40
CA PHE A 45 0.06 -2.68 24.85
C PHE A 45 0.96 -3.90 24.73
N GLN A 46 0.54 -4.98 25.38
CA GLN A 46 1.13 -6.31 25.22
C GLN A 46 0.02 -7.34 25.00
N ASP A 47 0.23 -8.19 24.00
CA ASP A 47 -0.66 -9.32 23.68
C ASP A 47 0.20 -10.56 23.42
N GLY A 48 0.21 -11.49 24.36
CA GLY A 48 1.06 -12.67 24.34
C GLY A 48 2.55 -12.34 24.15
N ARG A 49 3.08 -12.68 22.99
CA ARG A 49 4.48 -12.44 22.57
C ARG A 49 4.67 -11.13 21.81
N LEU A 50 3.62 -10.37 21.57
CA LEU A 50 3.65 -9.09 20.90
C LEU A 50 3.68 -7.98 21.95
N THR A 51 4.72 -7.16 21.93
CA THR A 51 4.81 -5.93 22.73
C THR A 51 4.85 -4.75 21.78
N VAL A 52 3.99 -3.77 21.98
CA VAL A 52 3.93 -2.55 21.15
C VAL A 52 4.16 -1.33 22.04
N LYS A 53 5.06 -0.45 21.60
CA LYS A 53 5.34 0.81 22.25
C LYS A 53 5.37 1.94 21.22
N GLY A 54 4.44 2.89 21.35
CA GLY A 54 4.43 4.14 20.65
C GLY A 54 5.41 5.16 21.22
N TYR A 55 5.92 6.01 20.35
CA TYR A 55 6.79 7.13 20.70
C TYR A 55 6.16 8.39 20.13
N ASP A 56 5.39 9.06 20.98
CA ASP A 56 4.81 10.35 20.66
C ASP A 56 5.85 11.47 20.78
N LEU A 57 5.69 12.49 19.96
CA LEU A 57 6.58 13.64 19.92
C LEU A 57 5.80 14.91 19.62
N ASP A 58 5.93 15.88 20.50
CA ASP A 58 5.41 17.21 20.26
C ASP A 58 6.29 17.99 19.28
N THR A 59 5.92 17.92 18.00
CA THR A 59 6.64 18.65 16.92
C THR A 59 6.34 20.15 16.91
N ARG A 60 5.42 20.65 17.76
CA ARG A 60 5.09 22.09 17.85
C ARG A 60 6.27 22.92 18.36
N SER A 61 7.21 22.29 19.07
CA SER A 61 8.46 22.92 19.52
C SER A 61 9.45 23.18 18.39
N PHE A 62 9.26 22.58 17.22
CA PHE A 62 10.16 22.76 16.09
C PHE A 62 9.92 24.11 15.41
N THR A 63 10.98 24.91 15.29
CA THR A 63 10.96 26.20 14.59
C THR A 63 11.36 26.11 13.12
N SER A 64 11.74 24.91 12.64
CA SER A 64 12.07 24.64 11.25
C SER A 64 10.87 24.79 10.32
N PRO A 65 11.09 25.03 9.00
CA PRO A 65 10.00 25.04 8.02
C PRO A 65 9.11 23.80 8.12
N LYS A 66 7.79 23.97 8.01
CA LYS A 66 6.79 22.91 8.20
C LYS A 66 7.10 21.61 7.46
N PRO A 67 7.54 21.59 6.18
CA PRO A 67 7.88 20.35 5.48
C PRO A 67 9.04 19.58 6.14
N LEU A 68 10.00 20.27 6.78
CA LEU A 68 11.13 19.65 7.45
C LEU A 68 10.81 19.13 8.87
N GLN A 69 9.73 19.60 9.48
CA GLN A 69 9.35 19.13 10.82
C GLN A 69 9.03 17.65 10.86
N SER A 70 8.45 17.09 9.78
CA SER A 70 8.21 15.65 9.66
C SER A 70 9.50 14.85 9.60
N VAL A 71 10.54 15.38 8.95
CA VAL A 71 11.87 14.76 8.84
C VAL A 71 12.57 14.76 10.19
N PHE A 72 12.63 15.93 10.84
CA PHE A 72 13.24 16.03 12.18
C PHE A 72 12.49 15.21 13.22
N GLY A 73 11.15 15.15 13.11
CA GLY A 73 10.35 14.30 13.97
C GLY A 73 10.62 12.81 13.77
N ALA A 74 10.89 12.38 12.54
CA ALA A 74 11.31 11.01 12.26
C ALA A 74 12.69 10.69 12.83
N ILE A 75 13.66 11.59 12.65
CA ILE A 75 15.02 11.45 13.20
C ILE A 75 14.96 11.34 14.73
N GLN A 76 14.22 12.23 15.39
CA GLN A 76 14.10 12.22 16.84
C GLN A 76 13.54 10.89 17.36
N ARG A 77 12.44 10.40 16.75
CA ARG A 77 11.85 9.11 17.12
C ARG A 77 12.80 7.93 16.86
N CYS A 78 13.61 7.98 15.81
CA CYS A 78 14.66 6.98 15.57
C CYS A 78 15.72 6.97 16.69
N ILE A 79 16.05 8.13 17.25
CA ILE A 79 16.91 8.23 18.43
C ILE A 79 16.18 7.64 19.63
N ASP A 80 14.93 8.07 19.88
CA ASP A 80 14.13 7.64 21.03
C ASP A 80 13.88 6.12 21.03
N PHE A 81 13.73 5.49 19.88
CA PHE A 81 13.68 4.02 19.73
C PHE A 81 14.91 3.33 20.31
N ASN A 82 16.06 3.98 20.30
CA ASN A 82 17.33 3.43 20.74
C ASN A 82 17.74 3.88 22.16
N THR A 83 16.98 4.77 22.83
CA THR A 83 17.30 5.23 24.19
C THR A 83 16.85 4.25 25.27
N THR A 84 16.02 3.29 24.96
CA THR A 84 15.66 2.18 25.84
C THR A 84 16.37 0.92 25.40
N ASN A 85 16.66 0.01 26.36
CA ASN A 85 17.39 -1.22 26.06
C ASN A 85 16.76 -2.00 24.89
N ILE A 86 17.61 -2.52 24.01
CA ILE A 86 17.24 -3.41 22.91
C ILE A 86 17.75 -4.80 23.28
N ASP A 87 16.80 -5.68 23.63
CA ASP A 87 17.02 -7.10 23.89
C ASP A 87 16.35 -7.89 22.76
N ALA A 88 16.90 -7.76 21.56
CA ALA A 88 16.41 -8.43 20.36
C ALA A 88 17.57 -9.08 19.60
N ASN A 89 17.28 -10.15 18.88
CA ASN A 89 18.26 -10.87 18.07
C ASN A 89 18.52 -10.16 16.74
N LEU A 90 17.53 -9.43 16.21
CA LEU A 90 17.64 -8.62 15.00
C LEU A 90 16.70 -7.42 15.05
N VAL A 91 16.95 -6.42 14.22
CA VAL A 91 16.04 -5.29 13.96
C VAL A 91 15.48 -5.36 12.54
N HIS A 92 14.17 -5.15 12.40
CA HIS A 92 13.46 -5.11 11.12
C HIS A 92 12.78 -3.76 10.92
N CYS A 93 13.20 -3.01 9.90
CA CYS A 93 12.71 -1.67 9.61
C CYS A 93 11.72 -1.64 8.44
N HIS A 94 10.74 -0.74 8.55
CA HIS A 94 9.73 -0.51 7.53
C HIS A 94 9.63 0.99 7.23
N THR A 95 9.79 1.37 5.98
CA THR A 95 9.81 2.75 5.47
C THR A 95 11.02 3.59 5.95
N TRP A 96 11.40 4.59 5.17
CA TRP A 96 12.54 5.46 5.47
C TRP A 96 12.42 6.18 6.83
N TYR A 97 11.20 6.39 7.33
CA TYR A 97 10.95 7.02 8.63
C TYR A 97 11.60 6.29 9.81
N SER A 98 11.80 4.98 9.71
CA SER A 98 12.39 4.14 10.76
C SER A 98 13.83 3.70 10.45
N HIS A 99 14.30 3.90 9.23
CA HIS A 99 15.59 3.40 8.74
C HIS A 99 16.77 3.87 9.57
N PHE A 100 16.81 5.16 9.94
CA PHE A 100 17.89 5.68 10.79
C PHE A 100 17.92 4.97 12.16
N GLY A 101 16.78 4.65 12.72
CA GLY A 101 16.66 3.86 13.96
C GLY A 101 17.27 2.46 13.82
N GLY A 102 17.06 1.81 12.66
CA GLY A 102 17.67 0.52 12.36
C GLY A 102 19.19 0.56 12.23
N ILE A 103 19.72 1.61 11.58
CA ILE A 103 21.17 1.85 11.54
C ILE A 103 21.76 1.96 12.95
N LEU A 104 21.09 2.75 13.82
CA LEU A 104 21.53 2.91 15.21
C LEU A 104 21.50 1.57 15.96
N ALA A 105 20.43 0.80 15.84
CA ALA A 105 20.30 -0.50 16.48
C ALA A 105 21.42 -1.46 16.01
N LYS A 106 21.61 -1.60 14.69
CA LYS A 106 22.67 -2.44 14.12
C LYS A 106 24.05 -2.04 14.65
N LYS A 107 24.38 -0.75 14.65
CA LYS A 107 25.72 -0.27 15.01
C LYS A 107 26.02 -0.32 16.50
N ASN A 108 25.02 -0.01 17.34
CA ASN A 108 25.22 0.08 18.79
C ASN A 108 25.06 -1.27 19.49
N TYR A 109 24.20 -2.15 18.99
CA TYR A 109 23.92 -3.44 19.62
C TYR A 109 24.53 -4.64 18.85
N GLY A 110 25.08 -4.40 17.65
CA GLY A 110 25.69 -5.47 16.84
C GLY A 110 24.72 -6.51 16.29
N ILE A 111 23.43 -6.18 16.23
CA ILE A 111 22.38 -7.09 15.75
C ILE A 111 22.16 -6.93 14.23
N PRO A 112 21.78 -8.00 13.51
CA PRO A 112 21.43 -7.92 12.10
C PRO A 112 20.28 -6.94 11.81
N LEU A 113 20.38 -6.27 10.66
CA LEU A 113 19.38 -5.34 10.15
C LEU A 113 18.67 -5.95 8.95
N VAL A 114 17.35 -6.11 9.06
CA VAL A 114 16.44 -6.47 7.96
C VAL A 114 15.63 -5.23 7.56
N VAL A 115 15.38 -5.06 6.28
CA VAL A 115 14.57 -3.95 5.76
C VAL A 115 13.52 -4.49 4.80
N THR A 116 12.24 -4.18 5.04
CA THR A 116 11.19 -4.39 4.03
C THR A 116 10.94 -3.09 3.25
N THR A 117 11.06 -3.19 1.91
CA THR A 117 10.81 -2.08 1.00
C THR A 117 9.37 -2.11 0.51
N HIS A 118 8.54 -1.20 1.05
CA HIS A 118 7.15 -0.99 0.61
C HIS A 118 7.04 -0.05 -0.60
N SER A 119 8.04 0.76 -0.81
CA SER A 119 8.25 1.67 -1.94
C SER A 119 9.67 2.18 -1.89
N LEU A 120 10.20 2.68 -2.99
CA LEU A 120 11.54 3.26 -3.07
C LEU A 120 11.44 4.77 -3.28
N GLU A 121 12.12 5.55 -2.44
CA GLU A 121 12.05 7.02 -2.51
C GLU A 121 12.54 7.58 -3.85
N PRO A 122 13.61 7.07 -4.51
CA PRO A 122 14.01 7.54 -5.83
C PRO A 122 12.92 7.41 -6.91
N LEU A 123 11.98 6.46 -6.75
CA LEU A 123 10.86 6.24 -7.67
C LEU A 123 9.62 7.06 -7.31
N ARG A 124 9.73 7.97 -6.34
CA ARG A 124 8.64 8.82 -5.86
C ARG A 124 9.02 10.30 -5.87
N PRO A 125 9.50 10.86 -7.01
CA PRO A 125 10.02 12.23 -7.07
C PRO A 125 8.99 13.30 -6.68
N TRP A 126 7.70 13.02 -6.82
CA TRP A 126 6.61 13.90 -6.36
C TRP A 126 6.58 14.10 -4.82
N LYS A 127 7.24 13.25 -4.04
CA LYS A 127 7.41 13.43 -2.59
C LYS A 127 8.15 14.72 -2.24
N ARG A 128 8.93 15.27 -3.14
CA ARG A 128 9.55 16.59 -2.97
C ARG A 128 8.52 17.71 -2.79
N GLU A 129 7.32 17.57 -3.37
CA GLU A 129 6.21 18.53 -3.15
C GLU A 129 5.77 18.55 -1.68
N GLN A 130 5.92 17.42 -0.95
CA GLN A 130 5.52 17.27 0.46
C GLN A 130 6.66 17.58 1.43
N LEU A 131 7.87 17.10 1.14
CA LEU A 131 9.01 17.10 2.05
C LEU A 131 10.02 18.21 1.76
N ALA A 132 9.87 18.94 0.65
CA ALA A 132 10.86 19.92 0.17
C ALA A 132 12.29 19.34 0.20
N GLY A 133 13.28 20.02 0.81
CA GLY A 133 14.64 19.51 0.97
C GLY A 133 14.76 18.26 1.81
N GLY A 134 13.76 17.92 2.61
CA GLY A 134 13.73 16.68 3.40
C GLY A 134 13.60 15.42 2.55
N TYR A 135 13.17 15.54 1.28
CA TYR A 135 13.20 14.44 0.34
C TYR A 135 14.61 13.94 0.06
N ASP A 136 15.60 14.81 0.00
CA ASP A 136 16.99 14.40 -0.19
C ASP A 136 17.50 13.59 0.99
N PHE A 137 17.06 13.93 2.21
CA PHE A 137 17.34 13.12 3.41
C PHE A 137 16.65 11.75 3.33
N SER A 138 15.38 11.68 2.91
CA SER A 138 14.68 10.38 2.81
C SER A 138 15.35 9.44 1.81
N VAL A 139 15.80 9.96 0.66
CA VAL A 139 16.56 9.20 -0.35
C VAL A 139 17.92 8.74 0.22
N TRP A 140 18.63 9.64 0.91
CA TRP A 140 19.94 9.31 1.48
C TRP A 140 19.84 8.24 2.57
N VAL A 141 18.90 8.38 3.50
CA VAL A 141 18.77 7.40 4.60
C VAL A 141 18.30 6.05 4.10
N GLU A 142 17.39 6.01 3.10
CA GLU A 142 16.96 4.77 2.47
C GLU A 142 18.14 4.07 1.79
N LYS A 143 18.89 4.77 0.93
CA LYS A 143 20.09 4.23 0.28
C LYS A 143 21.07 3.65 1.32
N THR A 144 21.45 4.46 2.31
CA THR A 144 22.41 4.04 3.32
C THR A 144 21.94 2.79 4.08
N THR A 145 20.63 2.73 4.40
CA THR A 145 20.08 1.61 5.16
C THR A 145 20.04 0.33 4.35
N LEU A 146 19.62 0.40 3.08
CA LEU A 146 19.57 -0.76 2.19
C LEU A 146 20.99 -1.32 1.93
N GLU A 147 21.97 -0.46 1.68
CA GLU A 147 23.36 -0.88 1.47
C GLU A 147 24.01 -1.49 2.72
N MET A 148 23.54 -1.10 3.92
CA MET A 148 24.00 -1.64 5.21
C MET A 148 23.20 -2.86 5.69
N ALA A 149 22.02 -3.15 5.13
CA ALA A 149 21.15 -4.23 5.58
C ALA A 149 21.81 -5.61 5.39
N ASP A 150 21.59 -6.53 6.33
CA ASP A 150 22.03 -7.93 6.22
C ASP A 150 21.08 -8.72 5.32
N ALA A 151 19.78 -8.36 5.32
CA ALA A 151 18.80 -8.84 4.37
C ALA A 151 17.79 -7.74 4.00
N ILE A 152 17.33 -7.76 2.75
CA ILE A 152 16.34 -6.84 2.22
C ILE A 152 15.16 -7.67 1.71
N ILE A 153 13.96 -7.34 2.16
CA ILE A 153 12.72 -7.92 1.66
C ILE A 153 12.12 -6.96 0.63
N ALA A 154 12.07 -7.40 -0.61
CA ALA A 154 11.34 -6.75 -1.69
C ALA A 154 9.93 -7.32 -1.77
N VAL A 155 8.91 -6.48 -1.83
CA VAL A 155 7.51 -6.93 -1.84
C VAL A 155 7.05 -7.49 -3.20
N SER A 156 7.91 -7.41 -4.23
CA SER A 156 7.70 -7.99 -5.56
C SER A 156 9.02 -8.18 -6.30
N ASN A 157 9.02 -8.98 -7.37
CA ASN A 157 10.20 -9.13 -8.25
C ASN A 157 10.56 -7.81 -8.93
N GLU A 158 9.58 -6.97 -9.28
CA GLU A 158 9.87 -5.66 -9.84
C GLU A 158 10.53 -4.74 -8.81
N THR A 159 10.07 -4.75 -7.55
CA THR A 159 10.75 -4.02 -6.46
C THR A 159 12.17 -4.54 -6.25
N LYS A 160 12.41 -5.85 -6.34
CA LYS A 160 13.77 -6.43 -6.29
C LYS A 160 14.65 -5.90 -7.41
N ALA A 161 14.16 -5.93 -8.65
CA ALA A 161 14.89 -5.40 -9.80
C ALA A 161 15.20 -3.90 -9.65
N ASP A 162 14.27 -3.12 -9.11
CA ASP A 162 14.48 -1.69 -8.83
C ASP A 162 15.53 -1.46 -7.75
N ILE A 163 15.56 -2.27 -6.68
CA ILE A 163 16.59 -2.20 -5.64
C ILE A 163 17.96 -2.47 -6.24
N GLU A 164 18.09 -3.56 -7.01
CA GLU A 164 19.36 -3.94 -7.64
C GLU A 164 19.84 -2.91 -8.67
N ARG A 165 18.95 -2.19 -9.31
CA ARG A 165 19.26 -1.13 -10.26
C ARG A 165 19.65 0.19 -9.62
N LEU A 166 19.04 0.55 -8.48
CA LEU A 166 19.13 1.88 -7.87
C LEU A 166 20.19 1.99 -6.78
N PHE A 167 20.57 0.87 -6.16
CA PHE A 167 21.43 0.84 -4.99
C PHE A 167 22.58 -0.16 -5.15
N GLU A 168 23.69 0.10 -4.47
CA GLU A 168 24.85 -0.80 -4.45
C GLU A 168 24.64 -1.93 -3.42
N VAL A 169 23.77 -2.88 -3.74
CA VAL A 169 23.44 -4.01 -2.87
C VAL A 169 23.85 -5.34 -3.52
N ASP A 170 24.29 -6.30 -2.71
CA ASP A 170 24.50 -7.66 -3.18
C ASP A 170 23.11 -8.31 -3.45
N PRO A 171 22.83 -8.77 -4.70
CA PRO A 171 21.56 -9.41 -5.04
C PRO A 171 21.20 -10.60 -4.14
N LYS A 172 22.18 -11.28 -3.56
CA LYS A 172 21.98 -12.39 -2.63
C LYS A 172 21.31 -11.96 -1.31
N ARG A 173 21.40 -10.70 -0.94
CA ARG A 173 20.72 -10.14 0.24
C ARG A 173 19.30 -9.67 -0.04
N VAL A 174 18.86 -9.66 -1.32
CA VAL A 174 17.53 -9.20 -1.72
C VAL A 174 16.61 -10.40 -1.95
N HIS A 175 15.63 -10.56 -1.07
CA HIS A 175 14.65 -11.64 -1.06
C HIS A 175 13.28 -11.12 -1.43
N VAL A 176 12.55 -11.83 -2.28
CA VAL A 176 11.15 -11.49 -2.57
C VAL A 176 10.26 -12.20 -1.56
N ILE A 177 9.54 -11.43 -0.75
CA ILE A 177 8.48 -11.92 0.13
C ILE A 177 7.30 -10.97 -0.06
N HIS A 178 6.20 -11.48 -0.58
CA HIS A 178 5.02 -10.71 -0.91
C HIS A 178 4.28 -10.19 0.33
N ASN A 179 3.34 -9.26 0.14
CA ASN A 179 2.37 -8.92 1.18
C ASN A 179 1.28 -10.00 1.23
N GLY A 180 0.67 -10.15 2.40
CA GLY A 180 -0.46 -11.03 2.61
C GLY A 180 -1.80 -10.32 2.66
N ILE A 181 -2.86 -11.13 2.85
CA ILE A 181 -4.22 -10.68 3.10
C ILE A 181 -4.86 -11.54 4.19
N ASP A 182 -5.76 -10.96 4.97
CA ASP A 182 -6.58 -11.69 5.94
C ASP A 182 -7.86 -12.19 5.26
N LEU A 183 -7.93 -13.51 5.12
CA LEU A 183 -9.02 -14.18 4.41
C LEU A 183 -10.30 -14.33 5.23
N ASP A 184 -10.20 -14.18 6.55
CA ASP A 184 -11.35 -14.20 7.45
C ASP A 184 -12.02 -12.82 7.50
N GLU A 185 -11.22 -11.76 7.36
CA GLU A 185 -11.72 -10.39 7.33
C GLU A 185 -12.27 -10.01 5.94
N TYR A 186 -11.56 -10.36 4.86
CA TYR A 186 -11.94 -10.03 3.49
C TYR A 186 -12.72 -11.19 2.86
N GLN A 187 -14.04 -11.11 2.91
CA GLN A 187 -14.96 -12.13 2.39
C GLN A 187 -16.07 -11.52 1.54
N LYS A 188 -16.56 -12.29 0.58
CA LYS A 188 -17.74 -11.94 -0.18
C LYS A 188 -18.98 -11.92 0.71
N GLY A 189 -19.90 -10.97 0.45
CA GLY A 189 -21.17 -10.86 1.16
C GLY A 189 -21.06 -10.22 2.55
N ALA A 190 -19.91 -9.62 2.88
CA ALA A 190 -19.78 -8.83 4.11
C ALA A 190 -20.79 -7.68 4.10
N ALA A 191 -21.63 -7.59 5.14
CA ALA A 191 -22.60 -6.51 5.27
C ALA A 191 -21.88 -5.17 5.49
N SER A 192 -22.40 -4.10 4.87
CA SER A 192 -21.89 -2.75 5.08
C SER A 192 -23.02 -1.73 5.10
N ASP A 193 -23.19 -1.11 6.25
CA ASP A 193 -24.07 0.05 6.40
C ASP A 193 -23.55 1.27 5.62
N ALA A 194 -22.27 1.24 5.22
CA ALA A 194 -21.64 2.31 4.45
C ALA A 194 -22.32 2.50 3.09
N LEU A 195 -22.72 1.41 2.41
CA LEU A 195 -23.44 1.49 1.14
C LEU A 195 -24.73 2.27 1.30
N ALA A 196 -25.56 1.91 2.30
CA ALA A 196 -26.82 2.58 2.56
C ALA A 196 -26.64 4.06 2.96
N ARG A 197 -25.64 4.37 3.79
CA ARG A 197 -25.34 5.76 4.21
C ARG A 197 -24.98 6.68 3.04
N HIS A 198 -24.38 6.12 1.99
CA HIS A 198 -24.00 6.85 0.79
C HIS A 198 -25.01 6.71 -0.37
N GLY A 199 -26.18 6.11 -0.11
CA GLY A 199 -27.23 5.94 -1.12
C GLY A 199 -26.83 4.96 -2.23
N ILE A 200 -25.96 4.01 -1.96
CA ILE A 200 -25.51 3.00 -2.90
C ILE A 200 -26.32 1.74 -2.65
N ASP A 201 -27.01 1.29 -3.69
CA ASP A 201 -27.77 0.02 -3.64
C ASP A 201 -26.80 -1.17 -3.80
N PRO A 202 -26.70 -2.06 -2.80
CA PRO A 202 -25.80 -3.21 -2.86
C PRO A 202 -26.15 -4.24 -3.94
N GLU A 203 -27.41 -4.26 -4.40
CA GLU A 203 -27.88 -5.18 -5.44
C GLU A 203 -27.58 -4.67 -6.87
N THR A 204 -27.29 -3.38 -7.00
CA THR A 204 -26.92 -2.77 -8.28
C THR A 204 -25.44 -2.90 -8.54
N PRO A 205 -25.00 -3.63 -9.59
CA PRO A 205 -23.59 -3.78 -9.93
C PRO A 205 -22.89 -2.43 -10.14
N TYR A 206 -21.83 -2.14 -9.41
CA TYR A 206 -21.08 -0.89 -9.53
C TYR A 206 -19.58 -1.11 -9.74
N LEU A 207 -18.94 -0.08 -10.31
CA LEU A 207 -17.50 0.05 -10.40
C LEU A 207 -16.98 0.69 -9.10
N LEU A 208 -15.94 0.11 -8.51
CA LEU A 208 -15.31 0.60 -7.28
C LEU A 208 -13.88 1.05 -7.51
N PHE A 209 -13.51 2.18 -6.92
CA PHE A 209 -12.14 2.56 -6.61
C PHE A 209 -12.00 2.78 -5.11
N VAL A 210 -10.90 2.30 -4.53
CA VAL A 210 -10.52 2.55 -3.13
C VAL A 210 -9.07 3.05 -3.09
N GLY A 211 -8.84 4.18 -2.44
CA GLY A 211 -7.48 4.67 -2.24
C GLY A 211 -7.39 6.18 -2.00
N ARG A 212 -6.19 6.64 -1.66
CA ARG A 212 -5.91 8.07 -1.49
C ARG A 212 -5.86 8.79 -2.85
N ILE A 213 -6.15 10.07 -2.83
CA ILE A 213 -6.03 10.93 -4.02
C ILE A 213 -4.56 11.33 -4.17
N THR A 214 -3.81 10.53 -4.94
CA THR A 214 -2.38 10.74 -5.17
C THR A 214 -2.03 10.58 -6.64
N ARG A 215 -0.92 11.15 -7.09
CA ARG A 215 -0.41 10.91 -8.47
C ARG A 215 -0.13 9.43 -8.67
N GLN A 216 0.45 8.78 -7.66
CA GLN A 216 0.78 7.35 -7.67
C GLN A 216 -0.44 6.46 -7.96
N LYS A 217 -1.58 6.74 -7.32
CA LYS A 217 -2.80 5.93 -7.45
C LYS A 217 -3.56 6.15 -8.77
N GLY A 218 -3.21 7.18 -9.52
CA GLY A 218 -3.70 7.39 -10.88
C GLY A 218 -5.22 7.58 -11.01
N ILE A 219 -5.94 7.86 -9.91
CA ILE A 219 -7.41 7.97 -9.89
C ILE A 219 -7.93 8.97 -10.94
N ILE A 220 -7.18 10.00 -11.26
CA ILE A 220 -7.54 10.98 -12.28
C ILE A 220 -7.77 10.33 -13.66
N HIS A 221 -7.02 9.27 -13.98
CA HIS A 221 -7.19 8.54 -15.24
C HIS A 221 -8.48 7.74 -15.26
N LEU A 222 -8.90 7.18 -14.10
CA LEU A 222 -10.20 6.54 -13.98
C LEU A 222 -11.34 7.54 -14.13
N VAL A 223 -11.25 8.71 -13.48
CA VAL A 223 -12.28 9.76 -13.62
C VAL A 223 -12.38 10.23 -15.07
N ARG A 224 -11.25 10.38 -15.76
CA ARG A 224 -11.24 10.69 -17.20
C ARG A 224 -11.77 9.54 -18.07
N ALA A 225 -11.63 8.30 -17.63
CA ALA A 225 -12.17 7.14 -18.35
C ALA A 225 -13.71 7.09 -18.34
N ILE A 226 -14.38 7.73 -17.38
CA ILE A 226 -15.85 7.71 -17.24
C ILE A 226 -16.54 8.16 -18.53
N GLN A 227 -16.01 9.12 -19.26
CA GLN A 227 -16.58 9.59 -20.51
C GLN A 227 -16.57 8.55 -21.65
N PHE A 228 -15.78 7.48 -21.51
CA PHE A 228 -15.67 6.38 -22.50
C PHE A 228 -16.39 5.11 -22.06
N MET A 229 -17.09 5.14 -20.91
CA MET A 229 -17.87 4.02 -20.43
C MET A 229 -19.25 4.02 -21.10
N ASP A 230 -19.61 2.87 -21.68
CA ASP A 230 -20.84 2.73 -22.49
C ASP A 230 -22.12 2.64 -21.64
N ALA A 231 -22.07 1.94 -20.51
CA ALA A 231 -23.22 1.64 -19.70
C ALA A 231 -23.41 2.64 -18.55
N ASP A 232 -24.64 2.88 -18.16
CA ASP A 232 -24.98 3.74 -17.02
C ASP A 232 -25.08 2.92 -15.74
N PHE A 233 -23.95 2.44 -15.24
CA PHE A 233 -23.81 1.77 -13.96
C PHE A 233 -23.22 2.72 -12.91
N PRO A 234 -23.52 2.53 -11.62
CA PRO A 234 -22.93 3.35 -10.56
C PRO A 234 -21.42 3.25 -10.52
N ILE A 235 -20.78 4.38 -10.20
CA ILE A 235 -19.34 4.47 -9.98
C ILE A 235 -19.11 4.98 -8.56
N VAL A 236 -18.43 4.19 -7.75
CA VAL A 236 -18.13 4.50 -6.35
C VAL A 236 -16.64 4.82 -6.24
N LEU A 237 -16.35 6.05 -5.90
CA LEU A 237 -14.99 6.55 -5.67
C LEU A 237 -14.80 6.72 -4.15
N CYS A 238 -14.32 5.68 -3.46
CA CYS A 238 -13.90 5.78 -2.07
C CYS A 238 -12.48 6.37 -2.04
N ALA A 239 -12.39 7.70 -2.09
CA ALA A 239 -11.17 8.43 -2.35
C ALA A 239 -11.10 9.72 -1.53
N GLY A 240 -10.19 9.74 -0.57
CA GLY A 240 -9.92 10.89 0.29
C GLY A 240 -8.43 11.19 0.43
N ALA A 241 -8.09 12.02 1.42
CA ALA A 241 -6.72 12.33 1.83
C ALA A 241 -5.79 12.69 0.63
N PRO A 242 -6.02 13.79 -0.09
CA PRO A 242 -5.15 14.20 -1.19
C PRO A 242 -3.76 14.55 -0.67
N ASP A 243 -2.71 14.11 -1.40
CA ASP A 243 -1.31 14.38 -1.03
C ASP A 243 -0.99 15.88 -1.03
N THR A 244 -1.60 16.65 -1.93
CA THR A 244 -1.49 18.10 -1.99
C THR A 244 -2.84 18.75 -2.29
N ARG A 245 -2.96 20.06 -2.03
CA ARG A 245 -4.18 20.83 -2.34
C ARG A 245 -4.47 20.87 -3.85
N GLU A 246 -3.43 20.96 -4.65
CA GLU A 246 -3.50 21.03 -6.12
C GLU A 246 -4.11 19.75 -6.69
N ILE A 247 -3.65 18.58 -6.23
CA ILE A 247 -4.19 17.27 -6.66
C ILE A 247 -5.64 17.11 -6.20
N GLY A 248 -5.96 17.55 -4.98
CA GLY A 248 -7.34 17.57 -4.49
C GLY A 248 -8.27 18.45 -5.33
N GLN A 249 -7.79 19.62 -5.75
CA GLN A 249 -8.55 20.54 -6.61
C GLN A 249 -8.73 19.95 -8.02
N GLU A 250 -7.67 19.40 -8.62
CA GLU A 250 -7.76 18.70 -9.93
C GLU A 250 -8.82 17.59 -9.90
N MET A 251 -8.84 16.81 -8.82
CA MET A 251 -9.83 15.75 -8.65
C MET A 251 -11.26 16.29 -8.57
N LYS A 252 -11.50 17.35 -7.78
CA LYS A 252 -12.81 18.00 -7.65
C LYS A 252 -13.34 18.50 -8.98
N GLU A 253 -12.50 19.17 -9.75
CA GLU A 253 -12.86 19.68 -11.07
C GLU A 253 -13.18 18.56 -12.05
N ALA A 254 -12.37 17.47 -12.07
CA ALA A 254 -12.59 16.35 -12.96
C ALA A 254 -13.88 15.60 -12.62
N VAL A 255 -14.16 15.35 -11.33
CA VAL A 255 -15.41 14.70 -10.89
C VAL A 255 -16.62 15.59 -11.21
N ALA A 256 -16.55 16.89 -10.97
CA ALA A 256 -17.64 17.82 -11.31
C ALA A 256 -17.96 17.82 -12.81
N VAL A 257 -16.92 17.73 -13.67
CA VAL A 257 -17.13 17.58 -15.13
C VAL A 257 -17.80 16.25 -15.48
N ALA A 258 -17.38 15.15 -14.86
CA ALA A 258 -17.98 13.84 -15.08
C ALA A 258 -19.44 13.79 -14.60
N GLN A 259 -19.75 14.38 -13.44
CA GLN A 259 -21.12 14.42 -12.86
C GLN A 259 -22.10 15.27 -13.69
N LYS A 260 -21.65 16.22 -14.50
CA LYS A 260 -22.51 16.93 -15.45
C LYS A 260 -23.10 16.01 -16.53
N LYS A 261 -22.36 14.96 -16.89
CA LYS A 261 -22.74 13.99 -17.94
C LYS A 261 -23.36 12.71 -17.37
N ARG A 262 -23.03 12.36 -16.11
CA ARG A 262 -23.41 11.12 -15.46
C ARG A 262 -23.72 11.35 -13.98
N LYS A 263 -24.95 11.10 -13.55
CA LYS A 263 -25.42 11.44 -12.19
C LYS A 263 -25.10 10.38 -11.12
N ASN A 264 -24.85 9.14 -11.51
CA ASN A 264 -24.61 8.01 -10.60
C ASN A 264 -23.13 7.81 -10.28
N ILE A 265 -22.42 8.92 -10.01
CA ILE A 265 -21.04 8.92 -9.48
C ILE A 265 -21.13 9.29 -8.01
N PHE A 266 -20.81 8.33 -7.14
CA PHE A 266 -20.78 8.46 -5.69
C PHE A 266 -19.32 8.66 -5.27
N TRP A 267 -19.02 9.82 -4.69
CA TRP A 267 -17.68 10.11 -4.19
C TRP A 267 -17.70 10.20 -2.68
N ILE A 268 -17.02 9.26 -2.03
CA ILE A 268 -16.84 9.16 -0.58
C ILE A 268 -15.46 9.76 -0.27
N GLU A 269 -15.45 10.98 0.28
CA GLU A 269 -14.21 11.72 0.57
C GLU A 269 -13.65 11.37 1.96
N GLU A 270 -14.47 10.83 2.85
CA GLU A 270 -14.05 10.43 4.19
C GLU A 270 -13.22 9.15 4.20
N MET A 271 -12.36 9.01 5.20
CA MET A 271 -11.66 7.76 5.46
C MET A 271 -12.62 6.80 6.16
N LEU A 272 -13.02 5.77 5.44
CA LEU A 272 -13.87 4.72 5.99
C LEU A 272 -13.07 3.76 6.87
N ASP A 273 -13.72 3.18 7.87
CA ASP A 273 -13.16 2.07 8.61
C ASP A 273 -13.04 0.80 7.73
N ARG A 274 -12.22 -0.13 8.19
CA ARG A 274 -11.91 -1.36 7.43
C ARG A 274 -13.16 -2.16 7.10
N LYS A 275 -14.10 -2.32 8.05
CA LYS A 275 -15.35 -3.06 7.85
C LYS A 275 -16.19 -2.44 6.73
N ALA A 276 -16.30 -1.13 6.70
CA ALA A 276 -17.00 -0.42 5.64
C ALA A 276 -16.33 -0.62 4.27
N VAL A 277 -14.99 -0.57 4.23
CA VAL A 277 -14.22 -0.82 2.99
C VAL A 277 -14.40 -2.25 2.48
N VAL A 278 -14.37 -3.25 3.37
CA VAL A 278 -14.64 -4.66 3.02
C VAL A 278 -16.04 -4.80 2.44
N GLY A 279 -17.04 -4.12 3.03
CA GLY A 279 -18.39 -4.09 2.47
C GLY A 279 -18.44 -3.52 1.06
N LEU A 280 -17.70 -2.43 0.77
CA LEU A 280 -17.60 -1.89 -0.60
C LEU A 280 -17.00 -2.90 -1.57
N TYR A 281 -15.92 -3.59 -1.22
CA TYR A 281 -15.34 -4.63 -2.09
C TYR A 281 -16.31 -5.79 -2.31
N SER A 282 -16.96 -6.27 -1.26
CA SER A 282 -17.85 -7.45 -1.30
C SER A 282 -19.04 -7.32 -2.26
N HIS A 283 -19.53 -6.10 -2.47
CA HIS A 283 -20.67 -5.81 -3.32
C HIS A 283 -20.28 -5.20 -4.67
N ALA A 284 -19.02 -4.83 -4.87
CA ALA A 284 -18.57 -4.28 -6.14
C ALA A 284 -18.62 -5.32 -7.25
N ALA A 285 -19.06 -4.90 -8.43
CA ALA A 285 -19.02 -5.73 -9.63
C ALA A 285 -17.61 -5.78 -10.23
N VAL A 286 -16.92 -4.64 -10.24
CA VAL A 286 -15.56 -4.48 -10.75
C VAL A 286 -14.80 -3.52 -9.82
N PHE A 287 -13.59 -3.88 -9.45
CA PHE A 287 -12.64 -2.99 -8.80
C PHE A 287 -11.64 -2.48 -9.82
N CYS A 288 -11.35 -1.17 -9.81
CA CYS A 288 -10.36 -0.57 -10.69
C CYS A 288 -9.16 -0.03 -9.91
N CYS A 289 -7.95 -0.48 -10.28
CA CYS A 289 -6.68 0.00 -9.75
C CYS A 289 -5.83 0.66 -10.86
N PRO A 290 -6.03 1.96 -11.16
CA PRO A 290 -5.36 2.66 -12.27
C PRO A 290 -3.99 3.23 -11.88
N SER A 291 -3.29 2.60 -10.91
CA SER A 291 -2.02 3.09 -10.36
C SER A 291 -0.96 3.25 -11.45
N ILE A 292 -0.16 4.31 -11.37
CA ILE A 292 1.00 4.52 -12.26
C ILE A 292 2.31 4.06 -11.64
N TYR A 293 2.32 3.82 -10.34
CA TYR A 293 3.40 3.20 -9.59
C TYR A 293 2.79 2.40 -8.44
N GLU A 294 3.04 1.10 -8.40
CA GLU A 294 2.50 0.21 -7.37
C GLU A 294 3.51 -0.90 -7.05
N PRO A 295 4.27 -0.79 -5.98
CA PRO A 295 5.28 -1.77 -5.61
C PRO A 295 4.73 -3.18 -5.45
N PHE A 296 3.49 -3.33 -4.95
CA PHE A 296 2.82 -4.62 -4.84
C PHE A 296 1.33 -4.55 -5.22
N GLY A 297 0.53 -3.73 -4.50
CA GLY A 297 -0.89 -3.55 -4.78
C GLY A 297 -1.81 -4.38 -3.89
N ILE A 298 -1.69 -4.25 -2.56
CA ILE A 298 -2.54 -4.93 -1.56
C ILE A 298 -4.03 -4.74 -1.86
N ILE A 299 -4.45 -3.57 -2.34
CA ILE A 299 -5.85 -3.27 -2.67
C ILE A 299 -6.43 -4.20 -3.76
N ASN A 300 -5.58 -4.79 -4.61
CA ASN A 300 -6.03 -5.81 -5.55
C ASN A 300 -6.26 -7.14 -4.83
N LEU A 301 -5.43 -7.51 -3.83
CA LEU A 301 -5.68 -8.68 -2.99
C LEU A 301 -7.00 -8.53 -2.21
N GLU A 302 -7.28 -7.33 -1.67
CA GLU A 302 -8.52 -7.02 -0.96
C GLU A 302 -9.74 -7.27 -1.83
N ALA A 303 -9.72 -6.75 -3.07
CA ALA A 303 -10.79 -6.97 -4.05
C ALA A 303 -10.92 -8.45 -4.42
N MET A 304 -9.81 -9.13 -4.73
CA MET A 304 -9.80 -10.55 -5.11
C MET A 304 -10.25 -11.45 -3.96
N ALA A 305 -9.88 -11.14 -2.70
CA ALA A 305 -10.34 -11.85 -1.53
C ALA A 305 -11.87 -11.76 -1.35
N CYS A 306 -12.48 -10.65 -1.75
CA CYS A 306 -13.93 -10.46 -1.78
C CYS A 306 -14.59 -11.01 -3.06
N GLU A 307 -13.90 -11.80 -3.88
CA GLU A 307 -14.38 -12.30 -5.18
C GLU A 307 -14.78 -11.19 -6.15
N THR A 308 -14.18 -10.03 -6.08
CA THR A 308 -14.44 -8.91 -6.98
C THR A 308 -13.47 -8.94 -8.16
N ALA A 309 -14.00 -8.90 -9.39
CA ALA A 309 -13.18 -8.87 -10.60
C ALA A 309 -12.36 -7.58 -10.68
N VAL A 310 -11.10 -7.68 -11.10
CA VAL A 310 -10.15 -6.57 -11.10
C VAL A 310 -9.87 -6.07 -12.51
N VAL A 311 -9.83 -4.75 -12.68
CA VAL A 311 -9.19 -4.07 -13.81
C VAL A 311 -8.06 -3.20 -13.25
N ALA A 312 -6.82 -3.51 -13.58
CA ALA A 312 -5.68 -2.80 -13.03
C ALA A 312 -4.67 -2.40 -14.09
N SER A 313 -3.87 -1.39 -13.81
CA SER A 313 -2.71 -1.07 -14.64
C SER A 313 -1.63 -2.16 -14.56
N SER A 314 -0.97 -2.41 -15.69
CA SER A 314 0.12 -3.39 -15.80
C SER A 314 1.44 -2.77 -15.33
N VAL A 315 1.54 -2.43 -14.03
CA VAL A 315 2.72 -1.80 -13.43
C VAL A 315 3.13 -2.50 -12.13
N GLY A 316 4.42 -2.49 -11.84
CA GLY A 316 4.96 -2.95 -10.56
C GLY A 316 4.52 -4.36 -10.19
N GLY A 317 4.32 -4.58 -8.90
CA GLY A 317 3.86 -5.85 -8.35
C GLY A 317 2.41 -6.22 -8.67
N ILE A 318 1.61 -5.32 -9.26
CA ILE A 318 0.25 -5.66 -9.72
C ILE A 318 0.29 -6.86 -10.68
N LYS A 319 1.33 -6.95 -11.54
CA LYS A 319 1.53 -8.06 -12.50
C LYS A 319 1.75 -9.41 -11.81
N GLU A 320 2.15 -9.41 -10.54
CA GLU A 320 2.36 -10.62 -9.74
C GLU A 320 1.10 -11.01 -8.97
N VAL A 321 0.23 -10.05 -8.67
CA VAL A 321 -1.05 -10.24 -8.00
C VAL A 321 -2.14 -10.67 -8.98
N VAL A 322 -2.36 -9.88 -10.02
CA VAL A 322 -3.42 -10.08 -11.02
C VAL A 322 -2.87 -10.85 -12.22
N VAL A 323 -3.53 -11.95 -12.59
CA VAL A 323 -3.23 -12.72 -13.81
C VAL A 323 -4.18 -12.26 -14.90
N ASP A 324 -3.60 -11.67 -15.97
CA ASP A 324 -4.40 -11.11 -17.07
C ASP A 324 -5.23 -12.17 -17.78
N GLY A 325 -6.53 -11.90 -17.95
CA GLY A 325 -7.48 -12.81 -18.57
C GLY A 325 -7.94 -13.99 -17.70
N GLU A 326 -7.42 -14.11 -16.44
CA GLU A 326 -7.80 -15.19 -15.52
C GLU A 326 -8.44 -14.67 -14.22
N THR A 327 -7.77 -13.72 -13.55
CA THR A 327 -8.27 -13.14 -12.28
C THR A 327 -8.69 -11.69 -12.43
N GLY A 328 -8.43 -11.08 -13.57
CA GLY A 328 -8.72 -9.69 -13.89
C GLY A 328 -8.20 -9.32 -15.27
N PHE A 329 -8.21 -8.03 -15.57
CA PHE A 329 -7.56 -7.47 -16.74
C PHE A 329 -6.42 -6.53 -16.34
N LEU A 330 -5.29 -6.66 -17.03
CA LEU A 330 -4.16 -5.76 -16.95
C LEU A 330 -4.16 -4.80 -18.14
N VAL A 331 -4.15 -3.50 -17.86
CA VAL A 331 -4.12 -2.43 -18.85
C VAL A 331 -2.70 -1.89 -18.96
N PRO A 332 -2.05 -1.97 -20.12
CA PRO A 332 -0.70 -1.43 -20.33
C PRO A 332 -0.64 0.08 -20.05
N VAL A 333 0.47 0.51 -19.48
CA VAL A 333 0.77 1.92 -19.21
C VAL A 333 2.04 2.30 -19.95
N ASP A 334 1.93 3.24 -20.89
CA ASP A 334 3.06 3.76 -21.65
C ASP A 334 3.56 5.05 -21.02
N PHE A 335 4.81 5.05 -20.51
CA PHE A 335 5.44 6.22 -19.91
C PHE A 335 6.34 6.95 -20.89
N ILE A 336 6.51 8.25 -20.68
CA ILE A 336 7.61 9.01 -21.24
C ILE A 336 8.88 8.54 -20.56
N GLU A 337 9.88 8.16 -21.33
CA GLU A 337 11.14 7.59 -20.85
C GLU A 337 11.75 8.42 -19.68
N GLY A 338 12.18 7.73 -18.63
CA GLY A 338 12.75 8.34 -17.43
C GLY A 338 11.76 9.11 -16.54
N THR A 339 10.45 8.98 -16.79
CA THR A 339 9.42 9.68 -16.00
C THR A 339 8.25 8.75 -15.62
N PHE A 340 7.41 9.21 -14.68
CA PHE A 340 6.10 8.61 -14.40
C PHE A 340 4.94 9.34 -15.10
N LYS A 341 5.24 10.12 -16.14
CA LYS A 341 4.20 10.76 -16.95
C LYS A 341 3.79 9.83 -18.08
N LEU A 342 2.50 9.65 -18.25
CA LEU A 342 1.98 8.85 -19.35
C LEU A 342 2.26 9.56 -20.68
N SER A 343 2.73 8.80 -21.67
CA SER A 343 2.92 9.31 -23.03
C SER A 343 1.58 9.62 -23.70
N ASN A 344 0.53 8.84 -23.40
CA ASN A 344 -0.82 9.04 -23.92
C ASN A 344 -1.87 8.78 -22.83
N PRO A 345 -2.18 9.78 -21.95
CA PRO A 345 -3.16 9.62 -20.88
C PRO A 345 -4.59 9.31 -21.38
N GLU A 346 -4.96 9.80 -22.56
CA GLU A 346 -6.29 9.54 -23.13
C GLU A 346 -6.42 8.10 -23.57
N LYS A 347 -5.41 7.54 -24.25
CA LYS A 347 -5.38 6.11 -24.63
C LYS A 347 -5.53 5.23 -23.40
N PHE A 348 -4.76 5.49 -22.34
CA PHE A 348 -4.84 4.73 -21.10
C PHE A 348 -6.26 4.79 -20.48
N SER A 349 -6.89 5.97 -20.45
CA SER A 349 -8.26 6.13 -19.97
C SER A 349 -9.28 5.36 -20.83
N ARG A 350 -9.11 5.34 -22.16
CA ARG A 350 -9.94 4.54 -23.10
C ARG A 350 -9.77 3.05 -22.88
N ASP A 351 -8.54 2.59 -22.70
CA ASP A 351 -8.22 1.17 -22.50
C ASP A 351 -8.79 0.69 -21.15
N LEU A 352 -8.69 1.49 -20.07
CA LEU A 352 -9.36 1.23 -18.79
C LEU A 352 -10.89 1.09 -18.99
N ALA A 353 -11.52 2.06 -19.65
CA ALA A 353 -12.96 2.04 -19.88
C ALA A 353 -13.38 0.81 -20.69
N SER A 354 -12.60 0.42 -21.70
CA SER A 354 -12.88 -0.76 -22.52
C SER A 354 -12.93 -2.05 -21.68
N LYS A 355 -11.94 -2.26 -20.80
CA LYS A 355 -11.89 -3.43 -19.92
C LYS A 355 -12.96 -3.42 -18.86
N ILE A 356 -13.25 -2.24 -18.28
CA ILE A 356 -14.35 -2.06 -17.34
C ILE A 356 -15.69 -2.38 -18.02
N ASN A 357 -15.97 -1.83 -19.21
CA ASN A 357 -17.18 -2.09 -19.95
C ASN A 357 -17.35 -3.58 -20.27
N GLN A 358 -16.27 -4.27 -20.66
CA GLN A 358 -16.31 -5.71 -20.92
C GLN A 358 -16.77 -6.48 -19.69
N LEU A 359 -16.21 -6.21 -18.50
CA LEU A 359 -16.61 -6.87 -17.27
C LEU A 359 -17.98 -6.43 -16.79
N MET A 360 -18.36 -5.17 -16.92
CA MET A 360 -19.70 -4.70 -16.51
C MET A 360 -20.83 -5.34 -17.32
N LYS A 361 -20.61 -5.64 -18.60
CA LYS A 361 -21.59 -6.30 -19.49
C LYS A 361 -21.65 -7.81 -19.30
N ASP A 362 -20.53 -8.45 -18.92
CA ASP A 362 -20.45 -9.91 -18.82
C ASP A 362 -20.41 -10.39 -17.37
N ARG A 363 -21.58 -10.72 -16.82
CA ARG A 363 -21.70 -11.24 -15.46
C ARG A 363 -20.95 -12.55 -15.26
N GLN A 364 -20.99 -13.47 -16.24
CA GLN A 364 -20.35 -14.77 -16.10
C GLN A 364 -18.82 -14.62 -16.03
N LEU A 365 -18.26 -13.74 -16.85
CA LEU A 365 -16.84 -13.42 -16.81
C LEU A 365 -16.41 -12.78 -15.48
N ARG A 366 -17.21 -11.84 -14.94
CA ARG A 366 -16.96 -11.26 -13.62
C ARG A 366 -16.90 -12.32 -12.52
N GLU A 367 -17.91 -13.20 -12.47
CA GLU A 367 -17.98 -14.27 -11.47
C GLU A 367 -16.83 -15.26 -11.63
N LYS A 368 -16.45 -15.59 -12.87
CA LYS A 368 -15.28 -16.42 -13.15
C LYS A 368 -13.98 -15.78 -12.62
N PHE A 369 -13.74 -14.51 -12.92
CA PHE A 369 -12.53 -13.80 -12.47
C PHE A 369 -12.51 -13.63 -10.96
N GLY A 370 -13.64 -13.28 -10.35
CA GLY A 370 -13.75 -13.14 -8.89
C GLY A 370 -13.38 -14.43 -8.16
N LYS A 371 -13.96 -15.58 -8.58
CA LYS A 371 -13.65 -16.90 -7.98
C LYS A 371 -12.20 -17.32 -8.20
N ALA A 372 -11.66 -17.09 -9.40
CA ALA A 372 -10.26 -17.37 -9.69
C ALA A 372 -9.32 -16.47 -8.87
N GLY A 373 -9.70 -15.20 -8.71
CA GLY A 373 -9.00 -14.25 -7.85
C GLY A 373 -8.95 -14.71 -6.39
N ARG A 374 -10.08 -15.08 -5.81
CA ARG A 374 -10.17 -15.61 -4.43
C ARG A 374 -9.29 -16.83 -4.25
N LYS A 375 -9.39 -17.82 -5.15
CA LYS A 375 -8.56 -19.02 -5.10
C LYS A 375 -7.07 -18.69 -5.12
N ARG A 376 -6.64 -17.80 -6.02
CA ARG A 376 -5.24 -17.38 -6.09
C ARG A 376 -4.75 -16.74 -4.79
N VAL A 377 -5.57 -15.91 -4.18
CA VAL A 377 -5.22 -15.25 -2.91
C VAL A 377 -5.06 -16.27 -1.78
N GLU A 378 -5.94 -17.27 -1.70
CA GLU A 378 -5.87 -18.37 -0.73
C GLU A 378 -4.59 -19.20 -0.90
N GLU A 379 -4.19 -19.47 -2.14
CA GLU A 379 -3.04 -20.33 -2.45
C GLU A 379 -1.69 -19.62 -2.24
N HIS A 380 -1.61 -18.27 -2.40
CA HIS A 380 -0.32 -17.60 -2.52
C HIS A 380 -0.09 -16.43 -1.56
N PHE A 381 -1.13 -15.86 -0.94
CA PHE A 381 -1.00 -14.57 -0.26
C PHE A 381 -1.57 -14.57 1.17
N SER A 382 -1.55 -15.71 1.88
CA SER A 382 -1.97 -15.74 3.29
C SER A 382 -0.88 -15.16 4.20
N TRP A 383 -1.27 -14.37 5.21
CA TRP A 383 -0.32 -13.85 6.19
C TRP A 383 0.46 -14.93 6.93
N THR A 384 -0.16 -16.09 7.16
CA THR A 384 0.52 -17.23 7.80
C THR A 384 1.71 -17.74 6.97
N GLN A 385 1.56 -17.80 5.63
CA GLN A 385 2.65 -18.17 4.75
C GLN A 385 3.74 -17.09 4.73
N ILE A 386 3.35 -15.82 4.57
CA ILE A 386 4.28 -14.68 4.55
C ILE A 386 5.10 -14.60 5.84
N ALA A 387 4.47 -14.78 7.00
CA ALA A 387 5.17 -14.81 8.29
C ALA A 387 6.15 -15.99 8.40
N ARG A 388 5.79 -17.16 7.86
CA ARG A 388 6.69 -18.33 7.83
C ARG A 388 7.92 -18.07 6.97
N GLU A 389 7.75 -17.51 5.78
CA GLU A 389 8.84 -17.15 4.87
C GLU A 389 9.74 -16.08 5.51
N THR A 390 9.15 -15.04 6.10
CA THR A 390 9.88 -13.98 6.82
C THR A 390 10.68 -14.55 8.00
N LYS A 391 10.08 -15.42 8.81
CA LYS A 391 10.78 -16.11 9.90
C LYS A 391 11.91 -17.01 9.40
N GLY A 392 11.69 -17.71 8.28
CA GLY A 392 12.73 -18.51 7.62
C GLY A 392 13.93 -17.66 7.22
N LEU A 393 13.69 -16.49 6.64
CA LEU A 393 14.76 -15.54 6.31
C LEU A 393 15.52 -15.09 7.57
N TYR A 394 14.83 -14.73 8.66
CA TYR A 394 15.50 -14.35 9.90
C TYR A 394 16.44 -15.41 10.41
N GLN A 395 16.07 -16.70 10.31
CA GLN A 395 16.89 -17.83 10.77
C GLN A 395 18.19 -17.99 9.98
N THR A 396 18.28 -17.46 8.76
CA THR A 396 19.50 -17.51 7.96
C THR A 396 20.56 -16.46 8.37
N LEU A 397 20.22 -15.54 9.27
CA LEU A 397 21.11 -14.45 9.69
C LEU A 397 21.93 -14.77 10.97
N PHE A 398 21.82 -15.99 11.49
CA PHE A 398 22.50 -16.44 12.71
C PHE A 398 23.39 -17.65 12.48
#